data_766116cf44c4e80809f33add7027795f
#
_entry.id   766116cf44c4e80809f33add7027795f
#
_cell.length_a   1.000
_cell.length_b   1.000
_cell.length_c   1.000
_cell.angle_alpha   90.00
_cell.angle_beta   90.00
_cell.angle_gamma   90.00
#
_symmetry.space_group_name_H-M   'P 1'
#
loop_
_entity.id
_entity.type
_entity.pdbx_description
1 polymer ?
#
loop_
_entity_poly.entity_id
_entity_poly.type
_entity_poly.pdbx_seq_one_letter_code
_entity_poly.pdbx_strand_id
1 'polypeptide(L)'
;MLLLQKNIDIHICDFYGNTALHYILYEKRNDFLTLLLNNSNIKFNLVNINGDTPLHIMLDYDNINVVNKDLFTKFIIETDINLQNNMGITCFMKIIDKNIIEDFYFILIKKPLNIFIQNKYIDKIKNNSSLLNLLIDSYYYQLDMNRHLIVEWEIWCAKNKNTRQNFQSLNKEDAIMYKKILKSIKNKSKKQNKKILQDNNIEYICKEKIKSIILYQHRSLPALKNITLHLDNGIMTNMSFYTGSPIDVLFGLLFLFKEFNKSGLSIILDYPLSINNNLEVYYSQLGMNYPYKLDFSNIEILWSYQKLFYPSFFDIEIERKKQISKYIIIPIGIETSIGSHANILFWDIKEKTIERFEPSGANYPIGLNYNPDLLDSLLEHKFKNYDSKIKYYRPENFLPTISFQILENLEIDKKIGDPNGFCCVWCVWWIYQRMVNLNYGINDIANELIKRIKLDNISFKHIIRTFSSNITTIRDKFLQQYDLDINLWLEEKYSEEILIKFEKNIFNYLNII
;
A
#
# COMPACT_ATOMS: atom_id res chain seq x y z
N MET A 1 41.52 -11.33 -8.27
CA MET A 1 41.59 -12.76 -8.66
C MET A 1 40.50 -13.64 -8.03
N LEU A 2 40.18 -13.50 -6.75
CA LEU A 2 39.10 -14.29 -6.11
C LEU A 2 37.72 -14.13 -6.78
N LEU A 3 37.35 -12.91 -7.18
CA LEU A 3 36.05 -12.60 -7.83
C LEU A 3 35.84 -13.26 -9.20
N LEU A 4 36.86 -13.87 -9.78
CA LEU A 4 36.81 -14.54 -11.08
C LEU A 4 36.70 -16.08 -10.97
N GLN A 5 36.66 -16.62 -9.77
CA GLN A 5 36.47 -18.06 -9.57
C GLN A 5 35.01 -18.45 -9.78
N LYS A 6 34.79 -19.54 -10.52
CA LYS A 6 33.47 -19.98 -11.02
C LYS A 6 32.37 -20.22 -9.97
N ASN A 7 32.69 -20.26 -8.68
CA ASN A 7 31.76 -20.63 -7.60
C ASN A 7 31.63 -19.60 -6.49
N ILE A 8 32.05 -18.35 -6.70
CA ILE A 8 31.90 -17.30 -5.69
C ILE A 8 30.57 -16.57 -5.94
N ASP A 9 29.72 -16.51 -4.92
CA ASP A 9 28.54 -15.65 -4.95
C ASP A 9 28.99 -14.18 -4.73
N ILE A 10 29.01 -13.43 -5.83
CA ILE A 10 29.40 -12.02 -5.84
C ILE A 10 28.37 -11.10 -5.18
N HIS A 11 27.22 -11.64 -4.75
CA HIS A 11 26.12 -10.92 -4.12
C HIS A 11 26.08 -11.07 -2.60
N ILE A 12 27.01 -11.85 -2.03
CA ILE A 12 27.16 -11.91 -0.57
C ILE A 12 27.35 -10.50 -0.04
N CYS A 13 26.58 -10.17 0.98
CA CYS A 13 26.67 -8.89 1.68
C CYS A 13 27.26 -9.09 3.09
N ASP A 14 27.93 -8.06 3.57
CA ASP A 14 28.38 -7.98 4.94
C ASP A 14 27.23 -7.61 5.91
N PHE A 15 27.58 -7.39 7.18
CA PHE A 15 26.63 -6.98 8.22
C PHE A 15 25.92 -5.65 7.90
N TYR A 16 26.55 -4.78 7.10
CA TYR A 16 25.97 -3.51 6.66
C TYR A 16 25.19 -3.62 5.35
N GLY A 17 24.98 -4.82 4.83
CA GLY A 17 24.31 -5.07 3.56
C GLY A 17 25.13 -4.70 2.33
N ASN A 18 26.42 -4.36 2.49
CA ASN A 18 27.28 -4.01 1.37
C ASN A 18 27.76 -5.25 0.64
N THR A 19 27.53 -5.30 -0.67
CA THR A 19 28.12 -6.29 -1.57
C THR A 19 29.49 -5.83 -2.05
N ALA A 20 30.23 -6.71 -2.75
CA ALA A 20 31.47 -6.36 -3.42
C ALA A 20 31.30 -5.12 -4.33
N LEU A 21 30.14 -5.00 -5.01
CA LEU A 21 29.86 -3.85 -5.87
C LEU A 21 29.75 -2.54 -5.08
N HIS A 22 29.14 -2.54 -3.89
CA HIS A 22 29.08 -1.37 -3.02
C HIS A 22 30.50 -0.93 -2.59
N TYR A 23 31.35 -1.87 -2.16
CA TYR A 23 32.72 -1.57 -1.73
C TYR A 23 33.60 -1.05 -2.87
N ILE A 24 33.52 -1.67 -4.06
CA ILE A 24 34.27 -1.20 -5.24
C ILE A 24 33.93 0.27 -5.55
N LEU A 25 32.67 0.62 -5.38
CA LEU A 25 32.20 2.00 -5.61
C LEU A 25 32.64 2.93 -4.46
N TYR A 26 32.51 2.55 -3.19
CA TYR A 26 33.01 3.36 -2.08
C TYR A 26 34.50 3.69 -2.21
N GLU A 27 35.30 2.69 -2.60
CA GLU A 27 36.74 2.81 -2.77
C GLU A 27 37.15 3.41 -4.14
N LYS A 28 36.19 3.73 -5.00
CA LYS A 28 36.40 4.31 -6.35
C LYS A 28 37.35 3.47 -7.23
N ARG A 29 37.29 2.13 -7.09
CA ARG A 29 38.19 1.19 -7.77
C ARG A 29 37.65 0.82 -9.15
N ASN A 30 37.81 1.71 -10.14
CA ASN A 30 37.32 1.52 -11.51
C ASN A 30 37.94 0.29 -12.22
N ASP A 31 39.16 -0.10 -11.85
CA ASP A 31 39.84 -1.29 -12.31
C ASP A 31 39.04 -2.57 -11.93
N PHE A 32 38.64 -2.70 -10.67
CA PHE A 32 37.83 -3.81 -10.18
C PHE A 32 36.39 -3.72 -10.66
N LEU A 33 35.86 -2.51 -10.84
CA LEU A 33 34.51 -2.29 -11.35
C LEU A 33 34.37 -2.89 -12.75
N THR A 34 35.32 -2.61 -13.66
CA THR A 34 35.31 -3.15 -15.02
C THR A 34 35.36 -4.68 -15.01
N LEU A 35 36.21 -5.28 -14.15
CA LEU A 35 36.32 -6.72 -14.02
C LEU A 35 35.02 -7.35 -13.50
N LEU A 36 34.38 -6.74 -12.50
CA LEU A 36 33.12 -7.23 -11.94
C LEU A 36 31.99 -7.14 -12.94
N LEU A 37 31.90 -6.04 -13.69
CA LEU A 37 30.82 -5.78 -14.68
C LEU A 37 30.92 -6.68 -15.93
N ASN A 38 32.01 -7.38 -16.15
CA ASN A 38 32.11 -8.42 -17.16
C ASN A 38 31.34 -9.70 -16.78
N ASN A 39 30.90 -9.81 -15.52
CA ASN A 39 30.02 -10.89 -15.09
C ASN A 39 28.55 -10.57 -15.48
N SER A 40 27.89 -11.51 -16.15
CA SER A 40 26.54 -11.32 -16.68
C SER A 40 25.43 -11.33 -15.59
N ASN A 41 25.74 -11.80 -14.38
CA ASN A 41 24.73 -12.05 -13.34
C ASN A 41 24.70 -10.99 -12.22
N ILE A 42 25.20 -9.77 -12.46
CA ILE A 42 25.23 -8.74 -11.42
C ILE A 42 23.84 -8.22 -11.10
N LYS A 43 23.51 -8.16 -9.81
CA LYS A 43 22.28 -7.56 -9.29
C LYS A 43 22.54 -6.10 -8.90
N PHE A 44 22.05 -5.16 -9.70
CA PHE A 44 22.27 -3.73 -9.51
C PHE A 44 21.32 -3.07 -8.48
N ASN A 45 20.27 -3.77 -8.07
CA ASN A 45 19.24 -3.24 -7.16
C ASN A 45 19.36 -3.73 -5.72
N LEU A 46 20.47 -4.40 -5.38
CA LEU A 46 20.73 -4.73 -3.98
C LEU A 46 21.01 -3.46 -3.19
N VAL A 47 20.47 -3.40 -1.99
CA VAL A 47 20.59 -2.23 -1.12
C VAL A 47 21.38 -2.56 0.13
N ASN A 48 22.15 -1.59 0.61
CA ASN A 48 22.82 -1.69 1.90
C ASN A 48 21.92 -1.23 3.05
N ILE A 49 22.46 -1.18 4.28
CA ILE A 49 21.73 -0.75 5.49
C ILE A 49 21.14 0.66 5.39
N ASN A 50 21.72 1.53 4.55
CA ASN A 50 21.19 2.88 4.30
C ASN A 50 20.08 2.90 3.23
N GLY A 51 19.74 1.75 2.65
CA GLY A 51 18.85 1.64 1.51
C GLY A 51 19.48 2.09 0.19
N ASP A 52 20.79 2.35 0.17
CA ASP A 52 21.49 2.79 -1.03
C ASP A 52 21.76 1.61 -1.97
N THR A 53 21.35 1.74 -3.24
CA THR A 53 21.82 0.88 -4.31
C THR A 53 23.23 1.29 -4.73
N PRO A 54 23.97 0.43 -5.45
CA PRO A 54 25.26 0.83 -6.03
C PRO A 54 25.19 2.14 -6.85
N LEU A 55 24.07 2.39 -7.56
CA LEU A 55 23.93 3.65 -8.29
C LEU A 55 23.78 4.87 -7.38
N HIS A 56 23.13 4.74 -6.20
CA HIS A 56 23.10 5.84 -5.22
C HIS A 56 24.50 6.24 -4.79
N ILE A 57 25.38 5.27 -4.53
CA ILE A 57 26.77 5.49 -4.12
C ILE A 57 27.58 6.12 -5.26
N MET A 58 27.42 5.60 -6.48
CA MET A 58 28.10 6.17 -7.66
C MET A 58 27.70 7.63 -7.89
N LEU A 59 26.45 7.98 -7.65
CA LEU A 59 25.96 9.36 -7.78
C LEU A 59 26.45 10.29 -6.68
N ASP A 60 26.99 9.79 -5.57
CA ASP A 60 27.60 10.62 -4.52
C ASP A 60 29.04 11.04 -4.84
N TYR A 61 29.62 10.52 -5.91
CA TYR A 61 30.95 10.95 -6.32
C TYR A 61 30.96 12.42 -6.72
N ASP A 62 31.94 13.18 -6.23
CA ASP A 62 32.08 14.61 -6.53
C ASP A 62 32.38 14.86 -8.00
N ASN A 63 32.94 13.89 -8.71
CA ASN A 63 33.39 13.99 -10.09
C ASN A 63 32.90 12.78 -10.91
N ILE A 64 31.63 12.82 -11.33
CA ILE A 64 31.04 11.79 -12.21
C ILE A 64 31.80 11.67 -13.54
N ASN A 65 32.47 12.74 -13.98
CA ASN A 65 33.31 12.77 -15.17
C ASN A 65 34.54 11.83 -15.10
N VAL A 66 34.91 11.36 -13.92
CA VAL A 66 36.01 10.39 -13.72
C VAL A 66 35.52 8.94 -14.00
N VAL A 67 34.21 8.72 -13.93
CA VAL A 67 33.62 7.40 -14.25
C VAL A 67 33.40 7.36 -15.77
N ASN A 68 33.88 6.29 -16.40
CA ASN A 68 33.64 6.05 -17.82
C ASN A 68 32.12 6.15 -18.11
N LYS A 69 31.73 7.01 -19.05
CA LYS A 69 30.32 7.27 -19.42
C LYS A 69 29.55 5.99 -19.77
N ASP A 70 30.23 5.00 -20.36
CA ASP A 70 29.63 3.72 -20.70
C ASP A 70 29.28 2.90 -19.44
N LEU A 71 30.15 2.92 -18.44
CA LEU A 71 29.89 2.26 -17.16
C LEU A 71 28.69 2.89 -16.45
N PHE A 72 28.64 4.21 -16.39
CA PHE A 72 27.55 4.94 -15.79
C PHE A 72 26.22 4.67 -16.52
N THR A 73 26.27 4.63 -17.85
CA THR A 73 25.13 4.25 -18.72
C THR A 73 24.60 2.85 -18.35
N LYS A 74 25.51 1.87 -18.15
CA LYS A 74 25.11 0.51 -17.74
C LYS A 74 24.38 0.52 -16.40
N PHE A 75 24.86 1.30 -15.42
CA PHE A 75 24.19 1.43 -14.13
C PHE A 75 22.80 2.04 -14.25
N ILE A 76 22.63 3.11 -15.04
CA ILE A 76 21.30 3.70 -15.28
C ILE A 76 20.36 2.68 -15.94
N ILE A 77 20.84 1.89 -16.90
CA ILE A 77 20.03 0.89 -17.61
C ILE A 77 19.58 -0.21 -16.66
N GLU A 78 20.49 -0.77 -15.85
CA GLU A 78 20.24 -1.96 -15.05
C GLU A 78 19.59 -1.67 -13.69
N THR A 79 19.72 -0.45 -13.16
CA THR A 79 19.14 -0.08 -11.86
C THR A 79 17.72 0.44 -12.03
N ASP A 80 16.84 0.09 -11.08
CA ASP A 80 15.57 0.81 -10.89
C ASP A 80 15.88 2.17 -10.23
N ILE A 81 15.88 3.22 -11.04
CA ILE A 81 16.24 4.57 -10.61
C ILE A 81 15.21 5.24 -9.69
N ASN A 82 14.05 4.60 -9.47
CA ASN A 82 13.00 5.08 -8.57
C ASN A 82 13.10 4.46 -7.17
N LEU A 83 14.01 3.51 -6.95
CA LEU A 83 14.26 2.98 -5.60
C LEU A 83 14.68 4.09 -4.66
N GLN A 84 14.01 4.17 -3.50
CA GLN A 84 14.31 5.15 -2.46
C GLN A 84 15.27 4.55 -1.44
N ASN A 85 16.27 5.31 -1.04
CA ASN A 85 17.05 4.97 0.15
C ASN A 85 16.29 5.36 1.43
N ASN A 86 16.88 5.08 2.61
CA ASN A 86 16.24 5.36 3.91
C ASN A 86 15.93 6.85 4.16
N MET A 87 16.54 7.75 3.38
CA MET A 87 16.23 9.19 3.39
C MET A 87 15.14 9.57 2.38
N GLY A 88 14.52 8.58 1.71
CA GLY A 88 13.50 8.82 0.67
C GLY A 88 14.07 9.41 -0.63
N ILE A 89 15.39 9.33 -0.83
CA ILE A 89 16.07 9.87 -2.02
C ILE A 89 16.19 8.75 -3.06
N THR A 90 15.78 9.03 -4.30
CA THR A 90 15.94 8.12 -5.42
C THR A 90 17.21 8.45 -6.22
N CYS A 91 17.71 7.48 -7.00
CA CYS A 91 18.77 7.75 -7.96
C CYS A 91 18.38 8.84 -8.96
N PHE A 92 17.11 8.87 -9.39
CA PHE A 92 16.63 9.93 -10.28
C PHE A 92 16.70 11.33 -9.65
N MET A 93 16.35 11.46 -8.36
CA MET A 93 16.51 12.72 -7.63
C MET A 93 17.98 13.17 -7.57
N LYS A 94 18.91 12.24 -7.34
CA LYS A 94 20.36 12.56 -7.36
C LYS A 94 20.85 12.99 -8.77
N ILE A 95 20.32 12.35 -9.82
CA ILE A 95 20.60 12.76 -11.23
C ILE A 95 20.13 14.21 -11.48
N ILE A 96 18.97 14.60 -10.97
CA ILE A 96 18.46 15.96 -11.04
C ILE A 96 19.38 16.94 -10.26
N ASP A 97 19.78 16.56 -9.04
CA ASP A 97 20.61 17.39 -8.18
C ASP A 97 22.02 17.60 -8.78
N LYS A 98 22.56 16.61 -9.47
CA LYS A 98 23.86 16.69 -10.17
C LYS A 98 23.77 17.42 -11.53
N ASN A 99 22.56 17.75 -12.00
CA ASN A 99 22.30 18.42 -13.27
C ASN A 99 22.90 17.71 -14.51
N ILE A 100 22.87 16.37 -14.51
CA ILE A 100 23.41 15.51 -15.57
C ILE A 100 22.33 14.91 -16.48
N ILE A 101 21.13 15.48 -16.47
CA ILE A 101 19.99 14.98 -17.23
C ILE A 101 20.29 14.95 -18.73
N GLU A 102 20.88 16.01 -19.26
CA GLU A 102 21.14 16.14 -20.70
C GLU A 102 22.13 15.10 -21.22
N ASP A 103 23.11 14.73 -20.41
CA ASP A 103 24.10 13.70 -20.76
C ASP A 103 23.49 12.31 -20.97
N PHE A 104 22.38 12.01 -20.29
CA PHE A 104 21.73 10.70 -20.26
C PHE A 104 20.28 10.75 -20.74
N TYR A 105 19.85 11.82 -21.38
CA TYR A 105 18.46 12.06 -21.78
C TYR A 105 17.87 10.87 -22.54
N PHE A 106 18.54 10.38 -23.59
CA PHE A 106 18.03 9.30 -24.44
C PHE A 106 17.94 7.93 -23.75
N ILE A 107 18.62 7.77 -22.59
CA ILE A 107 18.53 6.59 -21.78
C ILE A 107 17.40 6.75 -20.77
N LEU A 108 17.33 7.91 -20.15
CA LEU A 108 16.34 8.25 -19.14
C LEU A 108 14.91 8.24 -19.69
N ILE A 109 14.67 8.67 -20.93
CA ILE A 109 13.32 8.59 -21.54
C ILE A 109 12.80 7.16 -21.62
N LYS A 110 13.68 6.15 -21.68
CA LYS A 110 13.30 4.74 -21.74
C LYS A 110 13.02 4.15 -20.36
N LYS A 111 13.32 4.86 -19.29
CA LYS A 111 13.04 4.45 -17.91
C LYS A 111 11.66 4.92 -17.45
N PRO A 112 10.93 4.12 -16.67
CA PRO A 112 9.69 4.57 -16.04
C PRO A 112 10.01 5.56 -14.93
N LEU A 113 10.16 6.84 -15.27
CA LEU A 113 10.47 7.87 -14.30
C LEU A 113 9.26 8.14 -13.39
N ASN A 114 9.48 8.13 -12.08
CA ASN A 114 8.43 8.49 -11.13
C ASN A 114 8.21 10.00 -11.18
N ILE A 115 7.05 10.42 -11.66
CA ILE A 115 6.65 11.83 -11.70
C ILE A 115 6.21 12.38 -10.32
N PHE A 116 5.95 11.50 -9.34
CA PHE A 116 5.64 11.86 -7.95
C PHE A 116 6.93 12.15 -7.17
N ILE A 117 7.66 13.15 -7.60
CA ILE A 117 8.91 13.57 -6.97
C ILE A 117 8.58 14.42 -5.74
N GLN A 118 9.46 14.39 -4.74
CA GLN A 118 9.34 15.22 -3.54
C GLN A 118 9.14 16.71 -3.88
N ASN A 119 8.40 17.43 -3.05
CA ASN A 119 8.06 18.84 -3.27
C ASN A 119 9.23 19.76 -3.59
N LYS A 120 10.41 19.50 -3.00
CA LYS A 120 11.62 20.29 -3.29
C LYS A 120 12.04 20.27 -4.76
N TYR A 121 11.58 19.28 -5.54
CA TYR A 121 11.86 19.16 -6.97
C TYR A 121 10.79 19.81 -7.87
N ILE A 122 9.63 20.15 -7.31
CA ILE A 122 8.51 20.77 -8.06
C ILE A 122 8.95 22.08 -8.72
N ASP A 123 9.64 22.93 -7.97
CA ASP A 123 10.13 24.20 -8.51
C ASP A 123 11.25 23.98 -9.53
N LYS A 124 12.07 22.95 -9.33
CA LYS A 124 13.07 22.55 -10.36
C LYS A 124 12.38 22.12 -11.65
N ILE A 125 11.31 21.32 -11.58
CA ILE A 125 10.54 20.88 -12.75
C ILE A 125 9.90 22.08 -13.47
N LYS A 126 9.30 23.01 -12.73
CA LYS A 126 8.65 24.20 -13.32
C LYS A 126 9.65 25.12 -14.03
N ASN A 127 10.85 25.23 -13.48
CA ASN A 127 11.86 26.18 -13.93
C ASN A 127 12.90 25.55 -14.87
N ASN A 128 12.85 24.23 -15.10
CA ASN A 128 13.77 23.53 -16.01
C ASN A 128 13.00 22.82 -17.12
N SER A 129 13.04 23.40 -18.32
CA SER A 129 12.36 22.87 -19.49
C SER A 129 12.89 21.49 -19.91
N SER A 130 14.19 21.23 -19.77
CA SER A 130 14.79 19.93 -20.10
C SER A 130 14.24 18.83 -19.17
N LEU A 131 14.14 19.10 -17.87
CA LEU A 131 13.57 18.16 -16.91
C LEU A 131 12.09 17.90 -17.17
N LEU A 132 11.30 18.95 -17.45
CA LEU A 132 9.88 18.80 -17.77
C LEU A 132 9.70 17.98 -19.06
N ASN A 133 10.49 18.27 -20.11
CA ASN A 133 10.44 17.53 -21.36
C ASN A 133 10.85 16.07 -21.17
N LEU A 134 11.89 15.79 -20.38
CA LEU A 134 12.31 14.44 -20.02
C LEU A 134 11.15 13.64 -19.40
N LEU A 135 10.45 14.23 -18.43
CA LEU A 135 9.31 13.57 -17.78
C LEU A 135 8.16 13.31 -18.77
N ILE A 136 7.86 14.29 -19.63
CA ILE A 136 6.83 14.15 -20.67
C ILE A 136 7.21 13.04 -21.64
N ASP A 137 8.44 13.03 -22.13
CA ASP A 137 8.91 12.07 -23.13
C ASP A 137 9.04 10.66 -22.55
N SER A 138 9.54 10.52 -21.31
CA SER A 138 9.58 9.24 -20.62
C SER A 138 8.18 8.66 -20.45
N TYR A 139 7.25 9.47 -19.98
CA TYR A 139 5.88 9.03 -19.77
C TYR A 139 5.19 8.64 -21.07
N TYR A 140 5.38 9.45 -22.12
CA TYR A 140 4.87 9.14 -23.46
C TYR A 140 5.48 7.85 -24.00
N TYR A 141 6.79 7.65 -23.84
CA TYR A 141 7.48 6.44 -24.28
C TYR A 141 6.91 5.19 -23.60
N GLN A 142 6.68 5.23 -22.28
CA GLN A 142 6.09 4.10 -21.55
C GLN A 142 4.66 3.80 -22.03
N LEU A 143 3.87 4.83 -22.31
CA LEU A 143 2.52 4.65 -22.83
C LEU A 143 2.53 4.05 -24.24
N ASP A 144 3.42 4.50 -25.11
CA ASP A 144 3.53 4.01 -26.48
C ASP A 144 4.01 2.57 -26.52
N MET A 145 5.02 2.24 -25.73
CA MET A 145 5.55 0.87 -25.60
C MET A 145 4.50 -0.13 -25.08
N ASN A 146 3.59 0.32 -24.23
CA ASN A 146 2.54 -0.53 -23.64
C ASN A 146 1.19 -0.42 -24.36
N ARG A 147 1.12 0.30 -25.47
CA ARG A 147 -0.13 0.60 -26.19
C ARG A 147 -0.92 -0.64 -26.58
N HIS A 148 -0.24 -1.68 -27.10
CA HIS A 148 -0.87 -2.95 -27.48
C HIS A 148 -1.46 -3.70 -26.28
N LEU A 149 -0.75 -3.71 -25.13
CA LEU A 149 -1.22 -4.33 -23.90
C LEU A 149 -2.43 -3.60 -23.31
N ILE A 150 -2.47 -2.27 -23.44
CA ILE A 150 -3.62 -1.45 -23.00
C ILE A 150 -4.85 -1.76 -23.84
N VAL A 151 -4.69 -1.88 -25.16
CA VAL A 151 -5.80 -2.22 -26.07
C VAL A 151 -6.32 -3.64 -25.79
N GLU A 152 -5.44 -4.61 -25.59
CA GLU A 152 -5.83 -5.98 -25.23
C GLU A 152 -6.56 -6.01 -23.88
N TRP A 153 -6.07 -5.27 -22.90
CA TRP A 153 -6.71 -5.16 -21.59
C TRP A 153 -8.11 -4.50 -21.69
N GLU A 154 -8.27 -3.45 -22.49
CA GLU A 154 -9.58 -2.82 -22.71
C GLU A 154 -10.57 -3.78 -23.40
N ILE A 155 -10.10 -4.56 -24.39
CA ILE A 155 -10.91 -5.59 -25.05
C ILE A 155 -11.29 -6.67 -24.05
N TRP A 156 -10.37 -7.10 -23.21
CA TRP A 156 -10.61 -8.11 -22.19
C TRP A 156 -11.60 -7.61 -21.13
N CYS A 157 -11.42 -6.40 -20.61
CA CYS A 157 -12.36 -5.77 -19.67
C CYS A 157 -13.76 -5.58 -20.28
N ALA A 158 -13.84 -5.25 -21.56
CA ALA A 158 -15.12 -5.12 -22.26
C ALA A 158 -15.83 -6.47 -22.42
N LYS A 159 -15.07 -7.56 -22.62
CA LYS A 159 -15.59 -8.93 -22.74
C LYS A 159 -15.96 -9.54 -21.38
N ASN A 160 -15.21 -9.19 -20.32
CA ASN A 160 -15.35 -9.75 -18.97
C ASN A 160 -15.75 -8.67 -17.98
N LYS A 161 -16.95 -8.12 -18.14
CA LYS A 161 -17.49 -7.04 -17.27
C LYS A 161 -17.40 -7.33 -15.76
N ASN A 162 -17.25 -8.60 -15.37
CA ASN A 162 -17.32 -9.07 -13.99
C ASN A 162 -16.03 -9.69 -13.44
N THR A 163 -14.91 -9.68 -14.17
CA THR A 163 -13.67 -10.29 -13.70
C THR A 163 -12.48 -9.38 -13.94
N ARG A 164 -12.00 -8.73 -12.89
CA ARG A 164 -10.78 -7.90 -12.90
C ARG A 164 -9.50 -8.72 -12.74
N GLN A 165 -9.44 -9.94 -13.27
CA GLN A 165 -8.29 -10.82 -13.06
C GLN A 165 -7.10 -10.50 -13.97
N ASN A 166 -5.95 -10.28 -13.34
CA ASN A 166 -4.57 -10.51 -13.77
C ASN A 166 -4.11 -9.93 -15.10
N PHE A 167 -3.68 -8.67 -15.07
CA PHE A 167 -2.64 -8.17 -15.95
C PHE A 167 -1.39 -7.82 -15.14
N GLN A 168 -0.39 -8.69 -15.20
CA GLN A 168 0.85 -8.58 -14.42
C GLN A 168 1.87 -7.58 -14.97
N SER A 169 1.62 -6.91 -16.10
CA SER A 169 2.67 -6.20 -16.82
C SER A 169 2.42 -4.72 -17.11
N LEU A 170 1.26 -4.17 -16.78
CA LEU A 170 1.00 -2.75 -16.94
C LEU A 170 1.01 -2.04 -15.60
N ASN A 171 1.82 -1.01 -15.49
CA ASN A 171 1.60 0.01 -14.48
C ASN A 171 0.16 0.53 -14.68
N LYS A 172 -0.74 0.20 -13.75
CA LYS A 172 -2.18 0.49 -13.87
C LYS A 172 -2.47 1.99 -13.94
N GLU A 173 -1.60 2.83 -13.39
CA GLU A 173 -1.70 4.30 -13.49
C GLU A 173 -1.53 4.75 -14.94
N ASP A 174 -0.60 4.16 -15.66
CA ASP A 174 -0.36 4.46 -17.08
C ASP A 174 -1.56 4.04 -17.92
N ALA A 175 -2.16 2.89 -17.66
CA ALA A 175 -3.37 2.43 -18.35
C ALA A 175 -4.55 3.36 -18.09
N ILE A 176 -4.77 3.80 -16.86
CA ILE A 176 -5.84 4.75 -16.51
C ILE A 176 -5.59 6.12 -17.15
N MET A 177 -4.34 6.59 -17.13
CA MET A 177 -3.99 7.85 -17.75
C MET A 177 -4.13 7.80 -19.27
N TYR A 178 -3.67 6.75 -19.92
CA TYR A 178 -3.84 6.53 -21.34
C TYR A 178 -5.33 6.50 -21.73
N LYS A 179 -6.16 5.81 -20.95
CA LYS A 179 -7.61 5.81 -21.15
C LYS A 179 -8.24 7.20 -21.02
N LYS A 180 -7.80 8.02 -20.06
CA LYS A 180 -8.21 9.42 -19.92
C LYS A 180 -7.78 10.25 -21.11
N ILE A 181 -6.56 10.05 -21.61
CA ILE A 181 -6.01 10.70 -22.81
C ILE A 181 -6.84 10.34 -24.05
N LEU A 182 -7.06 9.04 -24.31
CA LEU A 182 -7.87 8.58 -25.44
C LEU A 182 -9.31 9.11 -25.38
N LYS A 183 -9.93 9.11 -24.19
CA LYS A 183 -11.28 9.67 -24.01
C LYS A 183 -11.31 11.17 -24.31
N SER A 184 -10.29 11.91 -23.91
CA SER A 184 -10.19 13.36 -24.20
C SER A 184 -10.00 13.64 -25.70
N ILE A 185 -9.22 12.80 -26.39
CA ILE A 185 -9.02 12.86 -27.85
C ILE A 185 -10.33 12.57 -28.58
N LYS A 186 -11.04 11.48 -28.22
CA LYS A 186 -12.35 11.12 -28.81
C LYS A 186 -13.42 12.20 -28.60
N ASN A 187 -13.42 12.87 -27.45
CA ASN A 187 -14.39 13.94 -27.16
C ASN A 187 -14.07 15.23 -27.93
N LYS A 188 -12.80 15.53 -28.19
CA LYS A 188 -12.39 16.66 -29.05
C LYS A 188 -12.68 16.39 -30.53
N SER A 189 -12.47 15.16 -31.02
CA SER A 189 -12.72 14.77 -32.39
C SER A 189 -14.22 14.75 -32.75
N LYS A 190 -15.12 14.57 -31.78
CA LYS A 190 -16.57 14.72 -31.98
C LYS A 190 -17.00 16.18 -32.17
N LYS A 191 -16.20 17.15 -31.68
CA LYS A 191 -16.49 18.59 -31.79
C LYS A 191 -15.79 19.30 -32.96
N GLN A 192 -14.75 18.72 -33.53
CA GLN A 192 -13.98 19.27 -34.66
C GLN A 192 -13.81 18.18 -35.73
N ASN A 193 -14.37 18.45 -36.89
CA ASN A 193 -14.40 17.65 -38.11
C ASN A 193 -13.29 16.61 -38.32
N LYS A 194 -13.70 15.46 -38.89
CA LYS A 194 -12.98 14.23 -39.29
C LYS A 194 -11.61 14.34 -39.99
N LYS A 195 -10.98 15.52 -40.06
CA LYS A 195 -9.81 15.80 -40.89
C LYS A 195 -8.46 15.87 -40.16
N ILE A 196 -8.37 15.61 -38.84
CA ILE A 196 -7.19 15.90 -38.01
C ILE A 196 -6.56 14.65 -37.36
N LEU A 197 -6.81 13.46 -37.83
CA LEU A 197 -6.16 12.26 -37.30
C LEU A 197 -5.05 11.75 -38.23
N GLN A 198 -4.06 12.59 -38.51
CA GLN A 198 -2.74 12.15 -38.93
C GLN A 198 -1.91 11.83 -37.66
N ASP A 199 -1.11 10.77 -37.70
CA ASP A 199 -0.37 10.24 -36.53
C ASP A 199 0.45 11.27 -35.73
N ASN A 200 1.03 12.27 -36.44
CA ASN A 200 1.82 13.36 -35.83
C ASN A 200 1.01 14.27 -34.86
N ASN A 201 -0.31 14.30 -34.98
CA ASN A 201 -1.16 15.14 -34.14
C ASN A 201 -1.55 14.43 -32.83
N ILE A 202 -1.54 13.10 -32.81
CA ILE A 202 -1.87 12.30 -31.64
C ILE A 202 -0.75 12.39 -30.60
N GLU A 203 0.50 12.25 -31.03
CA GLU A 203 1.67 12.39 -30.15
C GLU A 203 1.69 13.76 -29.47
N TYR A 204 1.54 14.83 -30.22
CA TYR A 204 1.49 16.18 -29.68
C TYR A 204 0.36 16.35 -28.65
N ILE A 205 -0.85 15.88 -28.97
CA ILE A 205 -2.00 15.98 -28.06
C ILE A 205 -1.76 15.16 -26.78
N CYS A 206 -1.16 13.96 -26.91
CA CYS A 206 -0.81 13.12 -25.75
C CYS A 206 0.23 13.82 -24.87
N LYS A 207 1.31 14.35 -25.45
CA LYS A 207 2.37 15.06 -24.73
C LYS A 207 1.84 16.31 -24.02
N GLU A 208 1.00 17.12 -24.67
CA GLU A 208 0.36 18.27 -24.03
C GLU A 208 -0.56 17.85 -22.87
N LYS A 209 -1.24 16.72 -22.99
CA LYS A 209 -2.06 16.21 -21.89
C LYS A 209 -1.21 15.70 -20.73
N ILE A 210 -0.14 14.97 -21.00
CA ILE A 210 0.84 14.53 -20.00
C ILE A 210 1.43 15.74 -19.29
N LYS A 211 1.88 16.76 -20.03
CA LYS A 211 2.37 18.02 -19.48
C LYS A 211 1.36 18.67 -18.54
N SER A 212 0.10 18.75 -18.98
CA SER A 212 -0.96 19.34 -18.13
C SER A 212 -1.19 18.55 -16.83
N ILE A 213 -1.03 17.22 -16.85
CA ILE A 213 -1.16 16.36 -15.66
C ILE A 213 0.04 16.55 -14.74
N ILE A 214 1.27 16.54 -15.27
CA ILE A 214 2.49 16.77 -14.50
C ILE A 214 2.41 18.14 -13.81
N LEU A 215 2.09 19.19 -14.56
CA LEU A 215 1.99 20.55 -14.01
C LEU A 215 0.80 20.72 -13.05
N TYR A 216 -0.29 19.98 -13.24
CA TYR A 216 -1.42 19.99 -12.31
C TYR A 216 -1.07 19.32 -10.98
N GLN A 217 -0.40 18.17 -11.04
CA GLN A 217 0.07 17.47 -9.82
C GLN A 217 1.07 18.32 -9.03
N HIS A 218 1.84 19.15 -9.74
CA HIS A 218 2.83 20.05 -9.17
C HIS A 218 2.34 21.50 -9.01
N ARG A 219 1.07 21.80 -9.28
CA ARG A 219 0.51 23.05 -8.78
C ARG A 219 0.59 22.98 -7.26
N SER A 220 1.10 24.07 -6.67
CA SER A 220 1.02 24.25 -5.22
C SER A 220 -0.42 23.96 -4.81
N LEU A 221 -0.61 22.75 -4.28
CA LEU A 221 -1.89 22.39 -3.69
C LEU A 221 -2.15 23.45 -2.62
N PRO A 222 -3.33 24.04 -2.57
CA PRO A 222 -3.67 24.89 -1.45
C PRO A 222 -3.28 24.10 -0.21
N ALA A 223 -2.55 24.76 0.69
CA ALA A 223 -2.12 24.14 1.93
C ALA A 223 -3.31 23.32 2.46
N LEU A 224 -3.08 22.03 2.72
CA LEU A 224 -4.13 21.14 3.21
C LEU A 224 -4.65 21.74 4.50
N LYS A 225 -5.61 22.64 4.36
CA LYS A 225 -6.18 23.36 5.48
C LYS A 225 -6.91 22.31 6.31
N ASN A 226 -6.33 22.04 7.48
CA ASN A 226 -6.97 21.32 8.59
C ASN A 226 -6.97 19.78 8.54
N ILE A 227 -6.29 19.09 7.62
CA ILE A 227 -6.00 17.68 7.83
C ILE A 227 -4.89 17.55 8.87
N THR A 228 -5.21 16.91 9.97
CA THR A 228 -4.24 16.59 11.00
C THR A 228 -3.80 15.15 10.84
N LEU A 229 -2.51 14.94 10.56
CA LEU A 229 -1.89 13.65 10.65
C LEU A 229 -1.57 13.45 12.14
N HIS A 230 -2.41 12.69 12.84
CA HIS A 230 -2.08 12.28 14.19
C HIS A 230 -1.00 11.20 14.10
N LEU A 231 0.22 11.62 14.20
CA LEU A 231 1.35 10.75 14.48
C LEU A 231 1.43 10.67 15.99
N ASP A 232 0.91 9.58 16.55
CA ASP A 232 1.15 9.30 17.95
C ASP A 232 2.64 9.21 18.22
N ASN A 233 3.06 9.73 19.38
CA ASN A 233 4.43 9.65 19.90
C ASN A 233 4.81 8.19 20.28
N GLY A 234 4.40 7.22 19.48
CA GLY A 234 4.75 5.82 19.66
C GLY A 234 6.28 5.66 19.74
N ILE A 235 6.74 4.90 20.71
CA ILE A 235 8.15 4.62 20.87
C ILE A 235 8.63 3.85 19.64
N MET A 236 9.49 4.46 18.85
CA MET A 236 10.18 3.77 17.75
C MET A 236 11.01 2.64 18.31
N THR A 237 10.55 1.43 18.12
CA THR A 237 11.35 0.25 18.37
C THR A 237 12.05 -0.17 17.10
N ASN A 238 13.28 -0.64 17.20
CA ASN A 238 14.02 -1.23 16.07
C ASN A 238 13.44 -2.60 15.64
N MET A 239 12.45 -3.10 16.35
CA MET A 239 11.76 -4.36 16.10
C MET A 239 10.25 -4.12 16.11
N SER A 240 9.53 -4.74 15.18
CA SER A 240 8.07 -4.82 15.23
C SER A 240 7.68 -6.05 16.04
N PHE A 241 6.78 -5.87 17.01
CA PHE A 241 6.14 -6.95 17.74
C PHE A 241 4.73 -7.24 17.24
N TYR A 242 4.35 -6.61 16.16
CA TYR A 242 3.09 -6.84 15.49
C TYR A 242 3.15 -8.13 14.69
N THR A 243 2.20 -9.04 14.89
CA THR A 243 2.23 -10.39 14.30
C THR A 243 1.26 -10.55 13.13
N GLY A 244 0.25 -9.67 13.02
CA GLY A 244 -0.84 -9.79 12.06
C GLY A 244 -1.83 -10.93 12.38
N SER A 245 -1.76 -11.49 13.58
CA SER A 245 -2.66 -12.54 14.04
C SER A 245 -4.02 -12.00 14.51
N PRO A 246 -5.06 -12.82 14.67
CA PRO A 246 -6.39 -12.38 15.10
C PRO A 246 -6.40 -11.61 16.43
N ILE A 247 -5.49 -11.90 17.35
CA ILE A 247 -5.36 -11.13 18.59
C ILE A 247 -4.97 -9.67 18.33
N ASP A 248 -4.17 -9.39 17.30
CA ASP A 248 -3.82 -8.01 16.93
C ASP A 248 -5.04 -7.28 16.34
N VAL A 249 -5.93 -7.98 15.64
CA VAL A 249 -7.21 -7.42 15.18
C VAL A 249 -8.05 -7.02 16.39
N LEU A 250 -8.21 -7.91 17.35
CA LEU A 250 -8.96 -7.64 18.59
C LEU A 250 -8.42 -6.41 19.30
N PHE A 251 -7.10 -6.34 19.55
CA PHE A 251 -6.51 -5.21 20.26
C PHE A 251 -6.50 -3.91 19.43
N GLY A 252 -6.50 -4.01 18.12
CA GLY A 252 -6.76 -2.86 17.23
C GLY A 252 -8.17 -2.29 17.41
N LEU A 253 -9.18 -3.15 17.49
CA LEU A 253 -10.56 -2.74 17.77
C LEU A 253 -10.71 -2.15 19.16
N LEU A 254 -10.10 -2.75 20.18
CA LEU A 254 -10.12 -2.26 21.56
C LEU A 254 -9.43 -0.89 21.66
N PHE A 255 -8.33 -0.70 20.96
CA PHE A 255 -7.66 0.62 20.86
C PHE A 255 -8.62 1.67 20.30
N LEU A 256 -9.24 1.41 19.16
CA LEU A 256 -10.18 2.36 18.54
C LEU A 256 -11.38 2.64 19.45
N PHE A 257 -11.92 1.62 20.09
CA PHE A 257 -13.05 1.77 21.00
C PHE A 257 -12.67 2.64 22.19
N LYS A 258 -11.51 2.39 22.79
CA LYS A 258 -11.01 3.21 23.89
C LYS A 258 -10.89 4.70 23.52
N GLU A 259 -10.34 4.97 22.34
CA GLU A 259 -10.10 6.35 21.88
C GLU A 259 -11.41 7.09 21.52
N PHE A 260 -12.40 6.39 20.94
CA PHE A 260 -13.53 7.04 20.28
C PHE A 260 -14.92 6.65 20.78
N ASN A 261 -15.07 5.81 21.80
CA ASN A 261 -16.38 5.42 22.34
C ASN A 261 -17.20 6.64 22.78
N LYS A 262 -16.56 7.62 23.43
CA LYS A 262 -17.21 8.89 23.83
C LYS A 262 -17.67 9.73 22.65
N SER A 263 -17.07 9.53 21.47
CA SER A 263 -17.50 10.14 20.21
C SER A 263 -18.63 9.37 19.53
N GLY A 264 -19.03 8.24 20.12
CA GLY A 264 -20.12 7.39 19.62
C GLY A 264 -19.66 6.27 18.69
N LEU A 265 -18.37 5.90 18.68
CA LEU A 265 -17.87 4.74 17.97
C LEU A 265 -18.20 3.45 18.73
N SER A 266 -18.66 2.46 18.00
CA SER A 266 -18.89 1.11 18.50
C SER A 266 -18.23 0.06 17.61
N ILE A 267 -17.90 -1.06 18.23
CA ILE A 267 -17.39 -2.26 17.56
C ILE A 267 -18.43 -3.37 17.63
N ILE A 268 -18.41 -4.27 16.65
CA ILE A 268 -19.15 -5.51 16.71
C ILE A 268 -18.22 -6.54 17.37
N LEU A 269 -18.67 -7.09 18.45
CA LEU A 269 -17.95 -8.11 19.19
C LEU A 269 -18.96 -9.09 19.77
N ASP A 270 -18.92 -10.32 19.32
CA ASP A 270 -19.79 -11.38 19.79
C ASP A 270 -19.20 -12.07 21.01
N TYR A 271 -20.07 -12.53 21.92
CA TYR A 271 -19.70 -13.28 23.09
C TYR A 271 -20.40 -14.66 23.07
N PRO A 272 -19.67 -15.72 23.35
CA PRO A 272 -18.23 -15.82 23.61
C PRO A 272 -17.40 -15.57 22.35
N LEU A 273 -16.12 -15.19 22.53
CA LEU A 273 -15.13 -15.05 21.45
C LEU A 273 -14.68 -16.43 20.95
N SER A 274 -15.65 -17.27 20.67
CA SER A 274 -15.45 -18.66 20.28
C SER A 274 -15.55 -18.83 18.78
N ILE A 275 -15.22 -20.00 18.31
CA ILE A 275 -15.30 -20.40 16.90
C ILE A 275 -16.68 -20.06 16.32
N ASN A 276 -16.68 -19.49 15.14
CA ASN A 276 -17.90 -19.27 14.37
C ASN A 276 -18.46 -20.65 13.91
N ASN A 277 -19.52 -21.12 14.56
CA ASN A 277 -20.09 -22.43 14.30
C ASN A 277 -20.50 -22.64 12.83
N ASN A 278 -20.91 -21.58 12.13
CA ASN A 278 -21.25 -21.67 10.72
C ASN A 278 -20.01 -21.93 9.85
N LEU A 279 -18.90 -21.35 10.21
CA LEU A 279 -17.63 -21.56 9.53
C LEU A 279 -17.06 -22.96 9.84
N GLU A 280 -17.14 -23.40 11.09
CA GLU A 280 -16.76 -24.76 11.51
C GLU A 280 -17.56 -25.83 10.73
N VAL A 281 -18.88 -25.70 10.68
CA VAL A 281 -19.75 -26.61 9.90
C VAL A 281 -19.36 -26.61 8.43
N TYR A 282 -19.06 -25.45 7.87
CA TYR A 282 -18.63 -25.34 6.47
C TYR A 282 -17.32 -26.06 6.21
N TYR A 283 -16.29 -25.87 7.04
CA TYR A 283 -15.00 -26.57 6.91
C TYR A 283 -15.16 -28.08 7.11
N SER A 284 -15.97 -28.49 8.07
CA SER A 284 -16.30 -29.91 8.26
C SER A 284 -16.94 -30.55 7.03
N GLN A 285 -17.87 -29.85 6.37
CA GLN A 285 -18.49 -30.32 5.12
C GLN A 285 -17.49 -30.47 3.99
N LEU A 286 -16.40 -29.68 4.00
CA LEU A 286 -15.30 -29.80 3.03
C LEU A 286 -14.30 -30.88 3.41
N GLY A 287 -14.50 -31.59 4.53
CA GLY A 287 -13.52 -32.57 5.04
C GLY A 287 -12.22 -31.94 5.55
N MET A 288 -12.24 -30.66 5.87
CA MET A 288 -11.10 -29.90 6.37
C MET A 288 -11.23 -29.72 7.88
N ASN A 289 -10.13 -29.88 8.62
CA ASN A 289 -10.10 -29.43 10.00
C ASN A 289 -10.16 -27.90 10.01
N TYR A 290 -11.04 -27.36 10.85
CA TYR A 290 -11.06 -25.93 11.11
C TYR A 290 -9.70 -25.51 11.70
N PRO A 291 -8.94 -24.63 11.04
CA PRO A 291 -7.54 -24.42 11.41
C PRO A 291 -7.36 -23.65 12.72
N TYR A 292 -8.44 -23.08 13.26
CA TYR A 292 -8.35 -22.11 14.35
C TYR A 292 -9.24 -22.51 15.51
N LYS A 293 -8.67 -23.24 16.47
CA LYS A 293 -9.41 -23.59 17.70
C LYS A 293 -9.75 -22.39 18.59
N LEU A 294 -9.04 -21.29 18.44
CA LEU A 294 -9.16 -20.08 19.25
C LEU A 294 -9.07 -18.84 18.37
N ASP A 295 -9.74 -18.88 17.25
CA ASP A 295 -9.80 -17.73 16.42
C ASP A 295 -10.93 -16.82 16.92
N PHE A 296 -10.66 -15.54 16.86
CA PHE A 296 -11.65 -14.52 17.16
C PHE A 296 -12.58 -14.28 15.98
N SER A 297 -12.97 -15.33 15.26
CA SER A 297 -13.80 -15.24 14.06
C SER A 297 -15.17 -14.60 14.32
N ASN A 298 -15.59 -14.54 15.58
CA ASN A 298 -16.81 -13.84 15.97
C ASN A 298 -16.65 -12.32 16.11
N ILE A 299 -15.45 -11.77 15.93
CA ILE A 299 -15.25 -10.33 15.95
C ILE A 299 -15.24 -9.70 14.55
N GLU A 300 -15.21 -10.50 13.50
CA GLU A 300 -15.11 -10.04 12.12
C GLU A 300 -16.03 -10.81 11.17
N ILE A 301 -16.36 -10.20 10.03
CA ILE A 301 -16.97 -10.90 8.92
C ILE A 301 -15.85 -11.62 8.17
N LEU A 302 -16.00 -12.92 7.92
CA LEU A 302 -15.03 -13.68 7.15
C LEU A 302 -15.49 -13.88 5.70
N TRP A 303 -14.59 -13.57 4.77
CA TRP A 303 -14.71 -13.95 3.37
C TRP A 303 -13.80 -15.13 3.10
N SER A 304 -14.41 -16.28 2.77
CA SER A 304 -13.68 -17.48 2.39
C SER A 304 -14.47 -18.26 1.33
N TYR A 305 -13.78 -18.88 0.38
CA TYR A 305 -14.39 -19.65 -0.72
C TYR A 305 -15.55 -18.92 -1.43
N GLN A 306 -15.39 -17.61 -1.65
CA GLN A 306 -16.38 -16.73 -2.27
C GLN A 306 -17.73 -16.65 -1.51
N LYS A 307 -17.70 -16.85 -0.20
CA LYS A 307 -18.85 -16.73 0.72
C LYS A 307 -18.51 -15.79 1.87
N LEU A 308 -19.55 -15.19 2.43
CA LEU A 308 -19.47 -14.40 3.67
C LEU A 308 -19.99 -15.22 4.84
N PHE A 309 -19.21 -15.26 5.90
CA PHE A 309 -19.57 -15.82 7.19
C PHE A 309 -19.64 -14.68 8.20
N TYR A 310 -20.79 -14.56 8.84
CA TYR A 310 -21.04 -13.51 9.82
C TYR A 310 -20.87 -14.07 11.23
N PRO A 311 -20.39 -13.24 12.19
CA PRO A 311 -20.38 -13.59 13.61
C PRO A 311 -21.73 -14.10 14.06
N SER A 312 -21.75 -14.99 15.07
CA SER A 312 -22.97 -15.39 15.75
C SER A 312 -23.65 -14.15 16.33
N PHE A 313 -24.98 -14.10 16.29
CA PHE A 313 -25.76 -12.94 16.76
C PHE A 313 -25.45 -11.61 16.04
N PHE A 314 -24.77 -11.64 14.90
CA PHE A 314 -24.39 -10.43 14.16
C PHE A 314 -25.58 -9.49 13.93
N ASP A 315 -26.73 -10.03 13.48
CA ASP A 315 -27.91 -9.21 13.18
C ASP A 315 -28.48 -8.55 14.44
N ILE A 316 -28.47 -9.27 15.57
CA ILE A 316 -28.94 -8.76 16.86
C ILE A 316 -28.02 -7.64 17.35
N GLU A 317 -26.71 -7.83 17.26
CA GLU A 317 -25.73 -6.82 17.67
C GLU A 317 -25.81 -5.57 16.77
N ILE A 318 -25.97 -5.73 15.47
CA ILE A 318 -26.17 -4.59 14.55
C ILE A 318 -27.40 -3.77 14.95
N GLU A 319 -28.56 -4.42 15.17
CA GLU A 319 -29.78 -3.70 15.55
C GLU A 319 -29.64 -3.01 16.92
N ARG A 320 -28.96 -3.64 17.87
CA ARG A 320 -28.66 -3.03 19.18
C ARG A 320 -27.73 -1.81 19.04
N LYS A 321 -26.63 -1.95 18.29
CA LYS A 321 -25.62 -0.89 18.12
C LYS A 321 -26.17 0.31 17.35
N LYS A 322 -27.02 0.10 16.35
CA LYS A 322 -27.68 1.18 15.62
C LYS A 322 -28.47 2.13 16.50
N GLN A 323 -28.98 1.66 17.64
CA GLN A 323 -29.78 2.49 18.55
C GLN A 323 -28.93 3.40 19.45
N ILE A 324 -27.68 3.00 19.73
CA ILE A 324 -26.83 3.66 20.74
C ILE A 324 -25.57 4.31 20.16
N SER A 325 -25.25 4.02 18.92
CA SER A 325 -23.99 4.43 18.30
C SER A 325 -24.20 5.47 17.22
N LYS A 326 -23.18 6.29 16.99
CA LYS A 326 -23.10 7.16 15.80
C LYS A 326 -22.37 6.47 14.67
N TYR A 327 -21.35 5.71 15.02
CA TYR A 327 -20.47 5.00 14.09
C TYR A 327 -20.32 3.54 14.53
N ILE A 328 -20.30 2.63 13.57
CA ILE A 328 -20.03 1.21 13.81
C ILE A 328 -18.89 0.79 12.91
N ILE A 329 -17.89 0.12 13.48
CA ILE A 329 -16.80 -0.50 12.72
C ILE A 329 -16.93 -2.00 12.75
N ILE A 330 -16.65 -2.63 11.60
CA ILE A 330 -16.77 -4.08 11.43
C ILE A 330 -15.56 -4.55 10.62
N PRO A 331 -14.64 -5.30 11.20
CA PRO A 331 -13.52 -5.86 10.47
C PRO A 331 -13.98 -6.96 9.51
N ILE A 332 -13.23 -7.15 8.44
CA ILE A 332 -13.43 -8.20 7.45
C ILE A 332 -12.11 -8.93 7.27
N GLY A 333 -12.09 -10.21 7.60
CA GLY A 333 -11.03 -11.13 7.25
C GLY A 333 -11.27 -11.72 5.86
N ILE A 334 -10.29 -11.65 4.97
CA ILE A 334 -10.35 -12.25 3.64
C ILE A 334 -9.36 -13.41 3.61
N GLU A 335 -9.86 -14.63 3.57
CA GLU A 335 -9.07 -15.84 3.52
C GLU A 335 -9.08 -16.45 2.11
N THR A 336 -7.89 -16.70 1.61
CA THR A 336 -7.67 -17.32 0.32
C THR A 336 -6.67 -18.47 0.42
N SER A 337 -6.59 -19.31 -0.60
CA SER A 337 -5.62 -20.42 -0.64
C SER A 337 -4.14 -20.01 -0.59
N ILE A 338 -3.84 -18.72 -0.74
CA ILE A 338 -2.48 -18.19 -0.82
C ILE A 338 -2.16 -17.17 0.27
N GLY A 339 -3.09 -16.88 1.16
CA GLY A 339 -2.88 -15.97 2.28
C GLY A 339 -4.14 -15.26 2.75
N SER A 340 -4.00 -14.55 3.85
CA SER A 340 -5.06 -13.77 4.49
C SER A 340 -4.85 -12.27 4.25
N HIS A 341 -5.95 -11.53 4.23
CA HIS A 341 -5.95 -10.09 4.06
C HIS A 341 -7.05 -9.44 4.89
N ALA A 342 -6.83 -8.23 5.38
CA ALA A 342 -7.79 -7.52 6.20
C ALA A 342 -8.41 -6.34 5.44
N ASN A 343 -9.70 -6.16 5.64
CA ASN A 343 -10.47 -4.98 5.29
C ASN A 343 -11.26 -4.51 6.51
N ILE A 344 -11.88 -3.35 6.44
CA ILE A 344 -12.76 -2.86 7.50
C ILE A 344 -13.91 -2.06 6.92
N LEU A 345 -15.10 -2.19 7.53
CA LEU A 345 -16.24 -1.34 7.26
C LEU A 345 -16.32 -0.22 8.30
N PHE A 346 -16.61 0.97 7.83
CA PHE A 346 -16.99 2.09 8.66
C PHE A 346 -18.41 2.52 8.31
N TRP A 347 -19.31 2.44 9.27
CA TRP A 347 -20.71 2.79 9.09
C TRP A 347 -21.05 4.07 9.87
N ASP A 348 -21.37 5.14 9.15
CA ASP A 348 -21.98 6.34 9.70
C ASP A 348 -23.50 6.15 9.72
N ILE A 349 -24.05 6.00 10.92
CA ILE A 349 -25.50 5.72 11.10
C ILE A 349 -26.34 6.91 10.70
N LYS A 350 -25.89 8.13 11.03
CA LYS A 350 -26.61 9.37 10.75
C LYS A 350 -26.67 9.66 9.27
N GLU A 351 -25.52 9.62 8.62
CA GLU A 351 -25.41 9.88 7.16
C GLU A 351 -25.86 8.69 6.31
N LYS A 352 -26.13 7.53 6.95
CA LYS A 352 -26.53 6.28 6.30
C LYS A 352 -25.53 5.84 5.23
N THR A 353 -24.25 5.93 5.54
CA THR A 353 -23.17 5.56 4.63
C THR A 353 -22.35 4.44 5.22
N ILE A 354 -21.99 3.47 4.38
CA ILE A 354 -21.02 2.43 4.73
C ILE A 354 -19.90 2.49 3.71
N GLU A 355 -18.66 2.52 4.18
CA GLU A 355 -17.48 2.45 3.35
C GLU A 355 -16.69 1.17 3.64
N ARG A 356 -16.26 0.45 2.61
CA ARG A 356 -15.29 -0.64 2.76
C ARG A 356 -13.91 -0.13 2.43
N PHE A 357 -13.06 -0.09 3.42
CA PHE A 357 -11.66 0.28 3.22
C PHE A 357 -10.83 -0.94 2.82
N GLU A 358 -10.12 -0.79 1.71
CA GLU A 358 -9.13 -1.73 1.20
C GLU A 358 -7.74 -1.08 1.32
N PRO A 359 -6.85 -1.58 2.17
CA PRO A 359 -5.52 -0.97 2.39
C PRO A 359 -4.69 -0.81 1.12
N SER A 360 -4.85 -1.72 0.17
CA SER A 360 -4.13 -1.70 -1.11
C SER A 360 -4.67 -0.66 -2.09
N GLY A 361 -5.91 -0.20 -1.90
CA GLY A 361 -6.55 0.82 -2.74
C GLY A 361 -7.74 0.32 -3.53
N ALA A 362 -8.12 1.09 -4.56
CA ALA A 362 -9.27 0.76 -5.41
C ALA A 362 -9.13 -0.59 -6.13
N ASN A 363 -7.90 -1.09 -6.25
CA ASN A 363 -7.64 -2.44 -6.71
C ASN A 363 -7.30 -3.32 -5.52
N TYR A 364 -7.86 -4.52 -5.48
CA TYR A 364 -7.50 -5.52 -4.50
C TYR A 364 -6.02 -5.92 -4.65
N PRO A 365 -5.39 -6.49 -3.60
CA PRO A 365 -4.00 -6.96 -3.69
C PRO A 365 -3.83 -7.95 -4.84
N ILE A 366 -2.88 -7.67 -5.73
CA ILE A 366 -2.55 -8.58 -6.84
C ILE A 366 -2.06 -9.89 -6.24
N GLY A 367 -2.67 -10.99 -6.64
CA GLY A 367 -2.25 -12.33 -6.22
C GLY A 367 -3.12 -12.98 -5.17
N LEU A 368 -3.94 -12.26 -4.41
CA LEU A 368 -4.83 -12.89 -3.41
C LEU A 368 -6.05 -13.60 -4.00
N ASN A 369 -6.28 -13.46 -5.27
CA ASN A 369 -7.29 -14.21 -6.04
C ASN A 369 -8.70 -14.31 -5.38
N TYR A 370 -9.21 -13.21 -4.83
CA TYR A 370 -10.60 -13.11 -4.40
C TYR A 370 -11.40 -12.19 -5.33
N ASN A 371 -12.73 -12.32 -5.31
CA ASN A 371 -13.62 -11.50 -6.12
C ASN A 371 -14.16 -10.30 -5.32
N PRO A 372 -13.56 -9.09 -5.44
CA PRO A 372 -14.00 -7.93 -4.67
C PRO A 372 -15.39 -7.42 -5.09
N ASP A 373 -15.78 -7.59 -6.34
CA ASP A 373 -17.10 -7.16 -6.82
C ASP A 373 -18.22 -8.01 -6.21
N LEU A 374 -17.98 -9.32 -6.07
CA LEU A 374 -18.93 -10.22 -5.39
C LEU A 374 -18.99 -9.91 -3.90
N LEU A 375 -17.82 -9.71 -3.25
CA LEU A 375 -17.73 -9.31 -1.85
C LEU A 375 -18.57 -8.05 -1.59
N ASP A 376 -18.32 -6.99 -2.37
CA ASP A 376 -19.05 -5.72 -2.23
C ASP A 376 -20.54 -5.86 -2.49
N SER A 377 -20.92 -6.66 -3.50
CA SER A 377 -22.34 -6.87 -3.83
C SER A 377 -23.10 -7.59 -2.71
N LEU A 378 -22.46 -8.60 -2.09
CA LEU A 378 -23.05 -9.32 -0.96
C LEU A 378 -23.13 -8.44 0.30
N LEU A 379 -22.09 -7.68 0.60
CA LEU A 379 -22.10 -6.74 1.73
C LEU A 379 -23.16 -5.64 1.52
N GLU A 380 -23.19 -5.01 0.34
CA GLU A 380 -24.19 -4.00 0.02
C GLU A 380 -25.61 -4.53 0.17
N HIS A 381 -25.88 -5.74 -0.33
CA HIS A 381 -27.18 -6.40 -0.17
C HIS A 381 -27.53 -6.63 1.31
N LYS A 382 -26.58 -7.19 2.09
CA LYS A 382 -26.78 -7.44 3.53
C LYS A 382 -27.13 -6.17 4.29
N PHE A 383 -26.36 -5.09 4.08
CA PHE A 383 -26.56 -3.85 4.83
C PHE A 383 -27.82 -3.08 4.38
N LYS A 384 -28.23 -3.17 3.12
CA LYS A 384 -29.51 -2.62 2.65
C LYS A 384 -30.74 -3.29 3.28
N ASN A 385 -30.60 -4.52 3.79
CA ASN A 385 -31.67 -5.15 4.56
C ASN A 385 -31.92 -4.48 5.91
N TYR A 386 -30.89 -3.83 6.51
CA TYR A 386 -31.08 -3.06 7.75
C TYR A 386 -31.68 -1.66 7.50
N ASP A 387 -31.33 -1.02 6.41
CA ASP A 387 -31.93 0.24 5.94
C ASP A 387 -31.71 0.37 4.42
N SER A 388 -32.81 0.36 3.65
CA SER A 388 -32.77 0.47 2.19
C SER A 388 -32.16 1.79 1.67
N LYS A 389 -32.05 2.81 2.53
CA LYS A 389 -31.45 4.12 2.21
C LYS A 389 -29.94 4.15 2.39
N ILE A 390 -29.32 3.05 2.84
CA ILE A 390 -27.86 2.98 3.00
C ILE A 390 -27.18 3.16 1.64
N LYS A 391 -26.22 4.07 1.62
CA LYS A 391 -25.26 4.25 0.52
C LYS A 391 -24.00 3.47 0.85
N TYR A 392 -23.75 2.44 0.07
CA TYR A 392 -22.53 1.63 0.19
C TYR A 392 -21.45 2.18 -0.73
N TYR A 393 -20.29 2.52 -0.15
CA TYR A 393 -19.12 3.01 -0.87
C TYR A 393 -18.10 1.88 -1.00
N ARG A 394 -17.88 1.46 -2.23
CA ARG A 394 -16.83 0.50 -2.59
C ARG A 394 -15.47 1.22 -2.58
N PRO A 395 -14.36 0.50 -2.40
CA PRO A 395 -13.02 1.08 -2.44
C PRO A 395 -12.78 1.96 -3.67
N GLU A 396 -13.28 1.55 -4.83
CA GLU A 396 -13.15 2.30 -6.09
C GLU A 396 -13.86 3.66 -6.11
N ASN A 397 -14.81 3.88 -5.21
CA ASN A 397 -15.55 5.14 -5.15
C ASN A 397 -14.73 6.25 -4.49
N PHE A 398 -13.80 5.93 -3.57
CA PHE A 398 -13.12 6.93 -2.77
C PHE A 398 -11.61 6.72 -2.59
N LEU A 399 -11.10 5.51 -2.79
CA LEU A 399 -9.67 5.24 -2.69
C LEU A 399 -8.97 5.45 -4.03
N PRO A 400 -7.71 5.92 -4.02
CA PRO A 400 -6.88 5.86 -5.21
C PRO A 400 -6.59 4.41 -5.59
N THR A 401 -6.17 4.21 -6.84
CA THR A 401 -5.79 2.89 -7.36
C THR A 401 -4.68 2.24 -6.54
N ILE A 402 -3.70 3.06 -6.12
CA ILE A 402 -2.60 2.68 -5.25
C ILE A 402 -2.80 3.43 -3.93
N SER A 403 -2.96 2.70 -2.84
CA SER A 403 -3.19 3.26 -1.52
C SER A 403 -2.08 2.89 -0.53
N PHE A 404 -2.33 3.08 0.74
CA PHE A 404 -1.36 3.09 1.83
C PHE A 404 -0.46 1.87 1.87
N GLN A 405 -1.02 0.65 1.81
CA GLN A 405 -0.25 -0.58 1.90
C GLN A 405 0.65 -0.81 0.67
N ILE A 406 0.18 -0.47 -0.54
CA ILE A 406 1.05 -0.58 -1.72
C ILE A 406 2.17 0.45 -1.65
N LEU A 407 1.88 1.69 -1.22
CA LEU A 407 2.90 2.72 -1.02
C LEU A 407 3.92 2.29 0.03
N GLU A 408 3.46 1.68 1.12
CA GLU A 408 4.31 1.10 2.16
C GLU A 408 5.18 -0.04 1.60
N ASN A 409 4.61 -0.94 0.81
CA ASN A 409 5.34 -2.08 0.23
C ASN A 409 6.39 -1.67 -0.81
N LEU A 410 6.26 -0.49 -1.41
CA LEU A 410 7.27 0.08 -2.31
C LEU A 410 8.52 0.57 -1.55
N GLU A 411 8.42 0.77 -0.25
CA GLU A 411 9.55 1.16 0.59
C GLU A 411 10.36 -0.08 0.99
N ILE A 412 11.66 -0.06 0.73
CA ILE A 412 12.55 -1.24 0.84
C ILE A 412 12.91 -1.56 2.28
N ASP A 413 12.75 -0.61 3.21
CA ASP A 413 13.13 -0.77 4.60
C ASP A 413 12.36 -1.94 5.25
N LYS A 414 13.02 -3.08 5.46
CA LYS A 414 12.52 -4.21 6.26
C LYS A 414 13.23 -4.25 7.60
N LYS A 415 12.46 -4.25 8.69
CA LYS A 415 12.98 -4.48 10.04
C LYS A 415 12.76 -5.92 10.46
N ILE A 416 13.60 -6.38 11.38
CA ILE A 416 13.40 -7.67 12.03
C ILE A 416 12.04 -7.66 12.73
N GLY A 417 11.22 -8.70 12.50
CA GLY A 417 9.91 -8.82 13.08
C GLY A 417 8.77 -8.10 12.33
N ASP A 418 9.05 -7.50 11.16
CA ASP A 418 7.95 -7.02 10.30
C ASP A 418 7.08 -8.21 9.86
N PRO A 419 5.75 -8.11 9.95
CA PRO A 419 4.84 -9.13 9.45
C PRO A 419 4.90 -9.19 7.91
N ASN A 420 4.29 -10.23 7.34
CA ASN A 420 4.14 -10.35 5.88
C ASN A 420 3.29 -9.24 5.25
N GLY A 421 2.59 -8.45 6.07
CA GLY A 421 1.82 -7.28 5.66
C GLY A 421 1.18 -6.57 6.85
N PHE A 422 0.99 -5.27 6.72
CA PHE A 422 0.34 -4.42 7.73
C PHE A 422 -1.13 -4.13 7.39
N CYS A 423 -1.80 -4.98 6.58
CA CYS A 423 -3.17 -4.71 6.12
C CYS A 423 -4.15 -4.41 7.27
N CYS A 424 -4.11 -5.21 8.33
CA CYS A 424 -4.95 -4.99 9.51
C CYS A 424 -4.65 -3.65 10.20
N VAL A 425 -3.36 -3.32 10.40
CA VAL A 425 -2.98 -2.03 11.03
C VAL A 425 -3.42 -0.85 10.18
N TRP A 426 -3.30 -0.96 8.84
CA TRP A 426 -3.82 0.07 7.94
C TRP A 426 -5.34 0.24 8.05
N CYS A 427 -6.08 -0.84 8.29
CA CYS A 427 -7.51 -0.77 8.56
C CYS A 427 -7.80 0.01 9.86
N VAL A 428 -7.09 -0.31 10.94
CA VAL A 428 -7.24 0.38 12.23
C VAL A 428 -6.81 1.86 12.10
N TRP A 429 -5.69 2.12 11.44
CA TRP A 429 -5.20 3.47 11.19
C TRP A 429 -6.19 4.29 10.34
N TRP A 430 -6.82 3.69 9.32
CA TRP A 430 -7.84 4.34 8.52
C TRP A 430 -9.01 4.81 9.37
N ILE A 431 -9.56 3.93 10.21
CA ILE A 431 -10.66 4.31 11.11
C ILE A 431 -10.25 5.43 12.05
N TYR A 432 -9.03 5.36 12.60
CA TYR A 432 -8.49 6.43 13.43
C TYR A 432 -8.48 7.76 12.67
N GLN A 433 -7.94 7.77 11.46
CA GLN A 433 -7.89 8.98 10.63
C GLN A 433 -9.30 9.47 10.23
N ARG A 434 -10.24 8.57 9.99
CA ARG A 434 -11.64 8.93 9.72
C ARG A 434 -12.26 9.63 10.93
N MET A 435 -12.05 9.09 12.12
CA MET A 435 -12.61 9.64 13.36
C MET A 435 -12.04 11.02 13.74
N VAL A 436 -10.76 11.25 13.50
CA VAL A 436 -10.13 12.55 13.79
C VAL A 436 -10.36 13.60 12.69
N ASN A 437 -10.78 13.18 11.50
CA ASN A 437 -11.00 14.03 10.33
C ASN A 437 -12.45 13.95 9.80
N LEU A 438 -13.45 13.86 10.66
CA LEU A 438 -14.87 13.74 10.28
C LEU A 438 -15.39 14.87 9.39
N ASN A 439 -14.70 16.01 9.37
CA ASN A 439 -15.07 17.17 8.53
C ASN A 439 -14.74 16.97 7.05
N TYR A 440 -13.97 15.94 6.70
CA TYR A 440 -13.60 15.64 5.33
C TYR A 440 -14.58 14.63 4.70
N GLY A 441 -14.96 14.91 3.46
CA GLY A 441 -15.74 13.97 2.68
C GLY A 441 -14.96 12.68 2.40
N ILE A 442 -15.68 11.57 2.30
CA ILE A 442 -15.10 10.26 2.03
C ILE A 442 -14.24 10.23 0.76
N ASN A 443 -14.63 10.97 -0.28
CA ASN A 443 -13.93 10.98 -1.57
C ASN A 443 -12.58 11.71 -1.53
N ASP A 444 -12.37 12.55 -0.53
CA ASP A 444 -11.21 13.44 -0.47
C ASP A 444 -10.16 12.97 0.53
N ILE A 445 -10.59 12.36 1.63
CA ILE A 445 -9.73 12.09 2.79
C ILE A 445 -8.53 11.18 2.47
N ALA A 446 -8.71 10.10 1.70
CA ALA A 446 -7.62 9.18 1.38
C ALA A 446 -6.52 9.87 0.56
N ASN A 447 -6.92 10.63 -0.47
CA ASN A 447 -6.01 11.38 -1.30
C ASN A 447 -5.29 12.47 -0.50
N GLU A 448 -6.01 13.16 0.39
CA GLU A 448 -5.45 14.23 1.18
C GLU A 448 -4.45 13.70 2.23
N LEU A 449 -4.73 12.56 2.87
CA LEU A 449 -3.78 11.90 3.78
C LEU A 449 -2.51 11.45 3.05
N ILE A 450 -2.64 10.79 1.88
CA ILE A 450 -1.49 10.37 1.08
C ILE A 450 -0.66 11.59 0.64
N LYS A 451 -1.32 12.66 0.19
CA LYS A 451 -0.62 13.90 -0.16
C LYS A 451 0.13 14.47 1.05
N ARG A 452 -0.50 14.50 2.22
CA ARG A 452 0.12 15.03 3.43
C ARG A 452 1.34 14.23 3.84
N ILE A 453 1.24 12.90 3.85
CA ILE A 453 2.37 12.01 4.14
C ILE A 453 3.54 12.29 3.20
N LYS A 454 3.26 12.38 1.89
CA LYS A 454 4.28 12.69 0.88
C LYS A 454 4.85 14.11 1.01
N LEU A 455 4.02 15.10 1.33
CA LEU A 455 4.44 16.49 1.53
C LEU A 455 5.36 16.65 2.73
N ASP A 456 5.05 15.96 3.81
CA ASP A 456 5.85 15.99 5.03
C ASP A 456 7.08 15.08 4.93
N ASN A 457 7.26 14.38 3.80
CA ASN A 457 8.34 13.44 3.54
C ASN A 457 8.45 12.35 4.61
N ILE A 458 7.31 11.83 5.04
CA ILE A 458 7.23 10.77 6.04
C ILE A 458 7.12 9.43 5.33
N SER A 459 7.85 8.43 5.82
CA SER A 459 7.76 7.05 5.32
C SER A 459 6.44 6.42 5.73
N PHE A 460 5.75 5.76 4.79
CA PHE A 460 4.54 4.99 5.07
C PHE A 460 4.82 3.84 6.03
N LYS A 461 5.96 3.18 5.87
CA LYS A 461 6.43 2.13 6.77
C LYS A 461 6.67 2.64 8.18
N HIS A 462 7.28 3.80 8.29
CA HIS A 462 7.50 4.45 9.58
C HIS A 462 6.18 4.74 10.30
N ILE A 463 5.20 5.31 9.58
CA ILE A 463 3.88 5.60 10.14
C ILE A 463 3.25 4.33 10.67
N ILE A 464 3.18 3.28 9.85
CA ILE A 464 2.42 2.09 10.21
C ILE A 464 3.08 1.29 11.33
N ARG A 465 4.41 1.23 11.36
CA ARG A 465 5.15 0.62 12.47
C ARG A 465 4.95 1.38 13.78
N THR A 466 5.05 2.71 13.73
CA THR A 466 4.82 3.55 14.90
C THR A 466 3.39 3.37 15.40
N PHE A 467 2.43 3.39 14.50
CA PHE A 467 1.02 3.21 14.87
C PHE A 467 0.75 1.82 15.44
N SER A 468 1.36 0.77 14.88
CA SER A 468 1.19 -0.61 15.37
C SER A 468 1.65 -0.78 16.82
N SER A 469 2.58 0.05 17.30
CA SER A 469 3.05 0.00 18.69
C SER A 469 1.94 0.31 19.70
N ASN A 470 0.93 1.08 19.33
CA ASN A 470 -0.23 1.35 20.19
C ASN A 470 -1.03 0.07 20.45
N ILE A 471 -1.21 -0.73 19.39
CA ILE A 471 -1.93 -2.01 19.45
C ILE A 471 -1.15 -3.02 20.29
N THR A 472 0.14 -3.20 19.96
CA THR A 472 0.99 -4.19 20.65
C THR A 472 1.21 -3.84 22.11
N THR A 473 1.34 -2.56 22.46
CA THR A 473 1.49 -2.13 23.86
C THR A 473 0.27 -2.50 24.71
N ILE A 474 -0.94 -2.34 24.18
CA ILE A 474 -2.17 -2.72 24.91
C ILE A 474 -2.25 -4.23 25.01
N ARG A 475 -2.01 -4.94 23.91
CA ARG A 475 -2.01 -6.40 23.84
C ARG A 475 -1.04 -7.00 24.85
N ASP A 476 0.20 -6.56 24.84
CA ASP A 476 1.26 -7.14 25.68
C ASP A 476 0.99 -6.88 27.17
N LYS A 477 0.53 -5.68 27.54
CA LYS A 477 0.09 -5.40 28.91
C LYS A 477 -1.09 -6.27 29.34
N PHE A 478 -1.97 -6.62 28.40
CA PHE A 478 -3.11 -7.47 28.71
C PHE A 478 -2.68 -8.93 28.88
N LEU A 479 -1.81 -9.44 28.00
CA LEU A 479 -1.26 -10.80 28.10
C LEU A 479 -0.43 -10.99 29.37
N GLN A 480 0.36 -9.99 29.77
CA GLN A 480 1.14 -10.03 31.02
C GLN A 480 0.30 -10.28 32.28
N GLN A 481 -0.99 -9.92 32.28
CA GLN A 481 -1.90 -10.20 33.40
C GLN A 481 -2.14 -11.70 33.62
N TYR A 482 -1.79 -12.52 32.64
CA TYR A 482 -1.95 -13.97 32.62
C TYR A 482 -0.60 -14.71 32.55
N ASP A 483 0.50 -14.01 32.82
CA ASP A 483 1.86 -14.53 32.66
C ASP A 483 2.15 -15.02 31.22
N LEU A 484 1.51 -14.42 30.22
CA LEU A 484 1.68 -14.70 28.80
C LEU A 484 2.43 -13.58 28.10
N ASP A 485 3.16 -13.96 27.06
CA ASP A 485 3.63 -13.09 26.01
C ASP A 485 3.03 -13.50 24.65
N ILE A 486 3.32 -12.74 23.61
CA ILE A 486 2.77 -13.02 22.27
C ILE A 486 3.25 -14.38 21.72
N ASN A 487 4.45 -14.84 22.05
CA ASN A 487 4.96 -16.12 21.57
C ASN A 487 4.23 -17.27 22.25
N LEU A 488 4.07 -17.21 23.57
CA LEU A 488 3.28 -18.20 24.33
C LEU A 488 1.82 -18.24 23.84
N TRP A 489 1.26 -17.09 23.49
CA TRP A 489 -0.07 -17.00 22.91
C TRP A 489 -0.14 -17.68 21.53
N LEU A 490 0.77 -17.38 20.62
CA LEU A 490 0.81 -17.97 19.28
C LEU A 490 1.12 -19.48 19.29
N GLU A 491 1.85 -19.95 20.29
CA GLU A 491 2.13 -21.37 20.51
C GLU A 491 1.02 -22.10 21.27
N GLU A 492 -0.11 -21.41 21.54
CA GLU A 492 -1.26 -21.94 22.30
C GLU A 492 -0.88 -22.49 23.69
N LYS A 493 0.15 -21.94 24.32
CA LYS A 493 0.64 -22.35 25.64
C LYS A 493 -0.15 -21.71 26.77
N TYR A 494 -1.45 -21.89 26.78
CA TYR A 494 -2.38 -21.43 27.81
C TYR A 494 -3.49 -22.45 28.03
N SER A 495 -4.10 -22.41 29.21
CA SER A 495 -5.22 -23.29 29.56
C SER A 495 -6.56 -22.67 29.14
N GLU A 496 -7.59 -23.53 29.03
CA GLU A 496 -8.97 -23.07 28.78
C GLU A 496 -9.46 -22.11 29.90
N GLU A 497 -9.03 -22.34 31.15
CA GLU A 497 -9.35 -21.44 32.27
C GLU A 497 -8.78 -20.03 32.05
N ILE A 498 -7.56 -19.93 31.53
CA ILE A 498 -6.96 -18.63 31.18
C ILE A 498 -7.76 -17.96 30.06
N LEU A 499 -8.18 -18.71 29.04
CA LEU A 499 -8.97 -18.17 27.94
C LEU A 499 -10.30 -17.60 28.44
N ILE A 500 -11.04 -18.34 29.28
CA ILE A 500 -12.31 -17.87 29.87
C ILE A 500 -12.10 -16.56 30.66
N LYS A 501 -11.04 -16.50 31.47
CA LYS A 501 -10.69 -15.29 32.22
C LYS A 501 -10.33 -14.12 31.27
N PHE A 502 -9.59 -14.42 30.22
CA PHE A 502 -9.20 -13.45 29.20
C PHE A 502 -10.45 -12.86 28.52
N GLU A 503 -11.36 -13.69 28.03
CA GLU A 503 -12.63 -13.26 27.42
C GLU A 503 -13.44 -12.37 28.39
N LYS A 504 -13.62 -12.82 29.63
CA LYS A 504 -14.35 -12.05 30.63
C LYS A 504 -13.73 -10.67 30.87
N ASN A 505 -12.41 -10.58 30.89
CA ASN A 505 -11.72 -9.30 31.06
C ASN A 505 -11.84 -8.39 29.84
N ILE A 506 -11.87 -8.93 28.62
CA ILE A 506 -12.18 -8.16 27.42
C ILE A 506 -13.55 -7.49 27.55
N PHE A 507 -14.58 -8.25 27.96
CA PHE A 507 -15.92 -7.70 28.14
C PHE A 507 -16.02 -6.70 29.29
N ASN A 508 -15.30 -6.94 30.38
CA ASN A 508 -15.21 -5.96 31.46
C ASN A 508 -14.54 -4.67 30.98
N TYR A 509 -13.47 -4.79 30.19
CA TYR A 509 -12.80 -3.64 29.60
C TYR A 509 -13.72 -2.83 28.71
N LEU A 510 -14.55 -3.46 27.89
CA LEU A 510 -15.54 -2.80 27.05
C LEU A 510 -16.68 -2.13 27.84
N ASN A 511 -17.02 -2.65 29.00
CA ASN A 511 -18.09 -2.10 29.85
C ASN A 511 -17.62 -1.01 30.81
N ILE A 512 -16.31 -0.91 31.08
CA ILE A 512 -15.72 0.10 31.98
C ILE A 512 -15.41 1.40 31.22
N ILE A 513 -15.23 1.32 29.94
CA ILE A 513 -14.97 2.46 29.06
C ILE A 513 -16.27 3.03 28.49
#